data_239a24b3ec4794a17f0e6c5adef0013f
#
_entry.id   239a24b3ec4794a17f0e6c5adef0013f
#
_cell.length_a   1.000
_cell.length_b   1.000
_cell.length_c   1.000
_cell.angle_alpha   90.00
_cell.angle_beta   90.00
_cell.angle_gamma   90.00
#
_symmetry.space_group_name_H-M   'P 1'
#
loop_
_entity.id
_entity.type
_entity.pdbx_description
1 polymer ?
#
loop_
_entity_poly.entity_id
_entity_poly.type
_entity_poly.pdbx_seq_one_letter_code
_entity_poly.pdbx_strand_id
1 'polypeptide(L)'
;EVWVCGGQSNMAWTVRSTRDADLEVACAHDPLLRFVRMPLEARGAPRRDYVRPEHGGAGKSWRVIEPRSVGDCTAVGYYFAQRLRRRLGVPVGLVDVSWGGTLAQFWVSKPRLRQIASVAPMFAQFEGQLANWLEAGGEQGAQQRYEAALAAWQQARAAAAEAGDKAPKQPGLGPYQDPRTKRHPGGGYDGMLAPLRGLTARGALYFQGENNSFGDMYLPFPDTYPAVVAEWRELFGQPALPIGLIQIGGWSTRRSMTYDMNHHANVVREVQFDTWQRTPNTGLIVTFDLNSNSSIHPGHKRPVGERAARWALAEVYQQRGRDQRPLRWRGPVFSTADVDGGQVKVRFQEGTADGLRLDKNQASGFYVAGEDQVFHVAEARVVEKTAVEVWCDAVAAPVAVRYAWSNLPLGSLMNGRELPAYPFRSDDWPLRPHRSDSSYVRRAAGKGGR
;
A
#
# COMPACT_ATOMS: atom_id res chain seq x y z
N GLU A 1 4.82 15.07 19.33
CA GLU A 1 4.00 14.83 18.16
C GLU A 1 3.72 13.32 18.04
N VAL A 2 2.46 12.91 17.90
CA VAL A 2 2.10 11.49 17.70
C VAL A 2 1.58 11.28 16.28
N TRP A 3 2.09 10.26 15.62
CA TRP A 3 1.67 9.86 14.27
C TRP A 3 1.25 8.41 14.24
N VAL A 4 0.13 8.12 13.58
CA VAL A 4 -0.37 6.75 13.38
C VAL A 4 0.13 6.22 12.04
N CYS A 5 0.70 5.01 12.04
CA CYS A 5 1.18 4.31 10.86
C CYS A 5 0.32 3.07 10.63
N GLY A 6 -0.50 3.05 9.61
CA GLY A 6 -1.41 1.94 9.34
C GLY A 6 -1.38 1.43 7.91
N GLY A 7 -1.99 0.27 7.71
CA GLY A 7 -2.06 -0.40 6.43
C GLY A 7 -1.57 -1.83 6.46
N GLN A 8 -0.94 -2.28 5.37
CA GLN A 8 -0.53 -3.68 5.24
C GLN A 8 0.99 -3.89 5.30
N SER A 9 1.48 -4.96 4.69
CA SER A 9 2.87 -5.43 4.79
C SER A 9 3.93 -4.39 4.45
N ASN A 10 3.70 -3.50 3.48
CA ASN A 10 4.66 -2.46 3.14
C ASN A 10 4.77 -1.36 4.22
N MET A 11 3.72 -1.14 5.03
CA MET A 11 3.81 -0.33 6.25
C MET A 11 4.41 -1.14 7.41
N ALA A 12 4.01 -2.41 7.56
CA ALA A 12 4.53 -3.31 8.60
C ALA A 12 6.00 -3.70 8.40
N TRP A 13 6.58 -3.41 7.24
CA TRP A 13 7.99 -3.71 6.91
C TRP A 13 8.91 -3.01 7.89
N THR A 14 9.69 -3.78 8.63
CA THR A 14 10.51 -3.26 9.71
C THR A 14 11.88 -2.78 9.26
N VAL A 15 12.54 -1.96 10.06
CA VAL A 15 13.87 -1.43 9.77
C VAL A 15 14.87 -2.56 9.54
N ARG A 16 14.83 -3.66 10.30
CA ARG A 16 15.72 -4.83 10.10
C ARG A 16 15.60 -5.50 8.74
N SER A 17 14.52 -5.24 8.01
CA SER A 17 14.25 -5.82 6.70
C SER A 17 14.53 -4.86 5.54
N THR A 18 15.05 -3.66 5.82
CA THR A 18 15.41 -2.67 4.80
C THR A 18 16.76 -2.97 4.14
N ARG A 19 17.06 -2.26 3.04
CA ARG A 19 18.32 -2.43 2.30
C ARG A 19 19.56 -2.24 3.18
N ASP A 20 19.57 -1.18 3.99
CA ASP A 20 20.76 -0.75 4.77
C ASP A 20 20.49 -0.97 6.28
N ALA A 21 19.87 -2.10 6.62
CA ALA A 21 19.37 -2.40 7.96
C ALA A 21 20.46 -2.40 9.03
N ASP A 22 21.63 -2.95 8.73
CA ASP A 22 22.78 -3.04 9.63
C ASP A 22 23.30 -1.66 10.04
N LEU A 23 23.47 -0.76 9.07
CA LEU A 23 23.88 0.63 9.33
C LEU A 23 22.81 1.40 10.11
N GLU A 24 21.52 1.26 9.71
CA GLU A 24 20.41 1.93 10.39
C GLU A 24 20.30 1.48 11.85
N VAL A 25 20.44 0.19 12.10
CA VAL A 25 20.39 -0.36 13.46
C VAL A 25 21.59 0.11 14.28
N ALA A 26 22.80 0.02 13.73
CA ALA A 26 24.01 0.42 14.45
C ALA A 26 24.02 1.91 14.82
N CYS A 27 23.50 2.77 13.96
CA CYS A 27 23.46 4.23 14.15
C CYS A 27 22.20 4.74 14.88
N ALA A 28 21.26 3.86 15.21
CA ALA A 28 19.99 4.28 15.82
C ALA A 28 20.20 4.75 17.27
N HIS A 29 20.12 6.05 17.48
CA HIS A 29 20.13 6.64 18.83
C HIS A 29 19.37 7.97 18.82
N ASP A 30 18.10 7.93 19.19
CA ASP A 30 17.29 9.14 19.39
C ASP A 30 16.31 8.94 20.57
N PRO A 31 16.63 9.44 21.77
CA PRO A 31 15.80 9.26 22.95
C PRO A 31 14.45 10.00 22.88
N LEU A 32 14.31 10.93 21.94
CA LEU A 32 13.08 11.69 21.70
C LEU A 32 12.24 11.11 20.57
N LEU A 33 12.68 10.02 19.94
CA LEU A 33 11.90 9.25 18.99
C LEU A 33 11.48 7.91 19.60
N ARG A 34 10.19 7.67 19.66
CA ARG A 34 9.59 6.47 20.26
C ARG A 34 8.57 5.85 19.34
N PHE A 35 8.36 4.55 19.49
CA PHE A 35 7.31 3.82 18.79
C PHE A 35 6.63 2.81 19.70
N VAL A 36 5.39 2.48 19.36
CA VAL A 36 4.66 1.36 19.88
C VAL A 36 4.04 0.60 18.70
N ARG A 37 4.16 -0.71 18.71
CA ARG A 37 3.51 -1.57 17.71
C ARG A 37 2.33 -2.26 18.36
N MET A 38 1.14 -2.09 17.77
CA MET A 38 -0.07 -2.69 18.28
C MET A 38 -0.08 -4.21 18.08
N PRO A 39 -0.68 -4.98 18.99
CA PRO A 39 -0.90 -6.41 18.78
C PRO A 39 -1.70 -6.67 17.52
N LEU A 40 -1.31 -7.71 16.76
CA LEU A 40 -2.04 -8.11 15.55
C LEU A 40 -3.30 -8.87 15.99
N GLU A 41 -4.43 -8.22 15.97
CA GLU A 41 -5.68 -8.78 16.48
C GLU A 41 -6.87 -8.41 15.59
N ALA A 42 -7.61 -9.43 15.13
CA ALA A 42 -8.91 -9.25 14.52
C ALA A 42 -10.00 -9.66 15.50
N ARG A 43 -11.12 -8.96 15.52
CA ARG A 43 -12.24 -9.22 16.45
C ARG A 43 -13.59 -9.13 15.75
N GLY A 44 -14.56 -9.81 16.33
CA GLY A 44 -15.96 -9.76 15.90
C GLY A 44 -16.71 -8.52 16.37
N ALA A 45 -16.18 -7.80 17.39
CA ALA A 45 -16.75 -6.59 17.95
C ALA A 45 -15.61 -5.65 18.43
N PRO A 46 -15.89 -4.31 18.47
CA PRO A 46 -14.91 -3.32 18.89
C PRO A 46 -14.43 -3.52 20.33
N ARG A 47 -13.12 -3.52 20.51
CA ARG A 47 -12.52 -3.53 21.85
C ARG A 47 -12.51 -2.12 22.45
N ARG A 48 -12.56 -2.08 23.77
CA ARG A 48 -12.43 -0.82 24.53
C ARG A 48 -10.98 -0.48 24.85
N ASP A 49 -10.13 -1.52 25.01
CA ASP A 49 -8.73 -1.35 25.40
C ASP A 49 -7.87 -2.50 24.85
N TYR A 50 -6.58 -2.34 24.84
CA TYR A 50 -5.62 -3.38 24.47
C TYR A 50 -5.45 -4.38 25.61
N VAL A 51 -5.40 -5.67 25.25
CA VAL A 51 -4.86 -6.70 26.14
C VAL A 51 -3.35 -6.58 26.07
N ARG A 52 -2.73 -6.20 27.17
CA ARG A 52 -1.28 -6.28 27.32
C ARG A 52 -0.89 -7.77 27.35
N PRO A 53 0.01 -8.23 26.45
CA PRO A 53 0.51 -9.58 26.54
C PRO A 53 1.21 -9.77 27.89
N GLU A 54 0.85 -10.81 28.63
CA GLU A 54 1.44 -11.12 29.95
C GLU A 54 2.95 -11.40 29.84
N HIS A 55 3.39 -11.92 28.70
CA HIS A 55 4.77 -12.31 28.43
C HIS A 55 5.29 -11.64 27.15
N GLY A 56 6.20 -10.71 27.25
CA GLY A 56 7.00 -10.07 26.22
C GLY A 56 6.48 -10.13 24.78
N GLY A 57 6.42 -9.02 24.06
CA GLY A 57 5.99 -8.99 22.67
C GLY A 57 5.62 -7.60 22.16
N ALA A 58 5.16 -7.51 20.91
CA ALA A 58 4.59 -6.30 20.33
C ALA A 58 3.42 -5.79 21.18
N GLY A 59 3.32 -4.47 21.39
CA GLY A 59 2.20 -3.83 22.08
C GLY A 59 2.35 -3.63 23.60
N LYS A 60 3.52 -3.94 24.18
CA LYS A 60 3.68 -3.81 25.65
C LYS A 60 3.86 -2.37 26.14
N SER A 61 4.65 -1.57 25.44
CA SER A 61 5.00 -0.22 25.87
C SER A 61 5.65 0.57 24.74
N TRP A 62 5.71 1.87 24.92
CA TRP A 62 6.54 2.74 24.11
C TRP A 62 8.01 2.35 24.22
N ARG A 63 8.66 2.18 23.05
CA ARG A 63 10.08 1.85 22.94
C ARG A 63 10.82 3.03 22.35
N VAL A 64 11.95 3.37 22.95
CA VAL A 64 12.86 4.41 22.43
C VAL A 64 13.61 3.86 21.22
N ILE A 65 13.94 4.73 20.27
CA ILE A 65 14.80 4.35 19.13
C ILE A 65 16.25 4.23 19.58
N GLU A 66 16.70 2.98 19.60
CA GLU A 66 18.06 2.56 19.94
C GLU A 66 18.40 1.25 19.19
N PRO A 67 19.66 0.81 19.12
CA PRO A 67 20.05 -0.38 18.32
C PRO A 67 19.25 -1.64 18.65
N ARG A 68 18.93 -1.88 19.93
CA ARG A 68 18.18 -3.06 20.37
C ARG A 68 16.67 -3.02 20.02
N SER A 69 16.13 -1.86 19.68
CA SER A 69 14.69 -1.68 19.50
C SER A 69 14.29 -1.32 18.07
N VAL A 70 15.09 -0.49 17.38
CA VAL A 70 14.75 0.11 16.09
C VAL A 70 14.45 -0.92 15.01
N GLY A 71 15.11 -2.08 15.07
CA GLY A 71 14.91 -3.17 14.12
C GLY A 71 13.46 -3.63 14.00
N ASP A 72 12.62 -3.42 15.04
CA ASP A 72 11.20 -3.80 15.07
C ASP A 72 10.26 -2.65 14.67
N CYS A 73 10.78 -1.43 14.54
CA CYS A 73 10.00 -0.28 14.12
C CYS A 73 9.59 -0.39 12.65
N THR A 74 8.37 0.09 12.28
CA THR A 74 8.00 0.27 10.87
C THR A 74 9.04 1.15 10.18
N ALA A 75 9.61 0.67 9.07
CA ALA A 75 10.68 1.38 8.38
C ALA A 75 10.20 2.70 7.78
N VAL A 76 9.02 2.72 7.17
CA VAL A 76 8.42 3.95 6.62
C VAL A 76 8.19 4.97 7.74
N GLY A 77 7.60 4.52 8.85
CA GLY A 77 7.39 5.37 10.02
C GLY A 77 8.70 5.89 10.63
N TYR A 78 9.71 5.04 10.74
CA TYR A 78 11.04 5.40 11.27
C TYR A 78 11.71 6.51 10.44
N TYR A 79 11.84 6.33 9.11
CA TYR A 79 12.46 7.35 8.26
C TYR A 79 11.64 8.64 8.19
N PHE A 80 10.32 8.54 8.23
CA PHE A 80 9.43 9.68 8.36
C PHE A 80 9.70 10.47 9.65
N ALA A 81 9.65 9.79 10.79
CA ALA A 81 9.81 10.42 12.09
C ALA A 81 11.23 10.96 12.32
N GLN A 82 12.27 10.24 11.86
CA GLN A 82 13.66 10.69 11.90
C GLN A 82 13.82 12.03 11.14
N ARG A 83 13.20 12.17 9.97
CA ARG A 83 13.22 13.43 9.20
C ARG A 83 12.50 14.55 9.92
N LEU A 84 11.31 14.27 10.49
CA LEU A 84 10.58 15.26 11.30
C LEU A 84 11.40 15.70 12.51
N ARG A 85 11.97 14.76 13.27
CA ARG A 85 12.81 15.02 14.43
C ARG A 85 13.95 15.98 14.11
N ARG A 86 14.70 15.68 13.04
CA ARG A 86 15.83 16.52 12.61
C ARG A 86 15.42 17.92 12.20
N ARG A 87 14.20 18.10 11.66
CA ARG A 87 13.75 19.40 11.17
C ARG A 87 13.05 20.22 12.25
N LEU A 88 12.27 19.59 13.12
CA LEU A 88 11.39 20.28 14.09
C LEU A 88 12.04 20.39 15.48
N GLY A 89 12.97 19.51 15.83
CA GLY A 89 13.58 19.50 17.16
C GLY A 89 12.69 18.96 18.29
N VAL A 90 11.46 18.48 17.98
CA VAL A 90 10.46 18.05 18.98
C VAL A 90 10.41 16.54 19.15
N PRO A 91 9.95 16.00 20.29
CA PRO A 91 9.70 14.56 20.43
C PRO A 91 8.66 14.05 19.44
N VAL A 92 8.89 12.85 18.87
CA VAL A 92 7.97 12.19 17.94
C VAL A 92 7.69 10.78 18.43
N GLY A 93 6.40 10.41 18.46
CA GLY A 93 5.91 9.07 18.75
C GLY A 93 5.19 8.47 17.56
N LEU A 94 5.46 7.19 17.29
CA LEU A 94 4.80 6.41 16.23
C LEU A 94 3.91 5.33 16.85
N VAL A 95 2.64 5.28 16.43
CA VAL A 95 1.71 4.20 16.75
C VAL A 95 1.52 3.35 15.49
N ASP A 96 2.11 2.14 15.49
CA ASP A 96 2.04 1.23 14.35
C ASP A 96 0.84 0.27 14.51
N VAL A 97 -0.16 0.43 13.62
CA VAL A 97 -1.37 -0.40 13.52
C VAL A 97 -1.40 -1.19 12.21
N SER A 98 -0.27 -1.50 11.62
CA SER A 98 -0.18 -2.19 10.33
C SER A 98 -0.19 -3.71 10.46
N TRP A 99 -0.83 -4.41 9.50
CA TRP A 99 -0.86 -5.87 9.44
C TRP A 99 -0.78 -6.36 7.98
N GLY A 100 0.26 -7.14 7.67
CA GLY A 100 0.50 -7.67 6.32
C GLY A 100 -0.65 -8.55 5.80
N GLY A 101 -0.93 -8.45 4.48
CA GLY A 101 -1.98 -9.24 3.82
C GLY A 101 -3.40 -8.82 4.15
N THR A 102 -3.63 -7.62 4.69
CA THR A 102 -4.96 -7.07 4.91
C THR A 102 -5.50 -6.35 3.67
N LEU A 103 -6.80 -6.16 3.62
CA LEU A 103 -7.52 -5.37 2.62
C LEU A 103 -7.99 -4.05 3.25
N ALA A 104 -8.34 -3.04 2.45
CA ALA A 104 -8.79 -1.74 2.97
C ALA A 104 -10.02 -1.88 3.89
N GLN A 105 -10.97 -2.74 3.53
CA GLN A 105 -12.17 -3.02 4.31
C GLN A 105 -11.90 -3.70 5.68
N PHE A 106 -10.70 -4.18 5.92
CA PHE A 106 -10.29 -4.65 7.25
C PHE A 106 -10.21 -3.52 8.29
N TRP A 107 -9.90 -2.29 7.82
CA TRP A 107 -9.61 -1.11 8.62
C TRP A 107 -10.77 -0.14 8.78
N VAL A 108 -11.97 -0.52 8.35
CA VAL A 108 -13.21 0.28 8.43
C VAL A 108 -14.21 -0.43 9.32
N SER A 109 -15.00 0.31 10.09
CA SER A 109 -16.03 -0.26 10.97
C SER A 109 -17.10 -1.02 10.19
N LYS A 110 -17.64 -2.08 10.78
CA LYS A 110 -18.74 -2.87 10.18
C LYS A 110 -19.97 -2.04 9.84
N PRO A 111 -20.45 -1.12 10.72
CA PRO A 111 -21.61 -0.27 10.38
C PRO A 111 -21.39 0.54 9.09
N ARG A 112 -20.21 1.12 8.90
CA ARG A 112 -19.87 1.86 7.68
C ARG A 112 -19.75 0.92 6.47
N LEU A 113 -19.08 -0.21 6.61
CA LEU A 113 -18.91 -1.18 5.53
C LEU A 113 -20.24 -1.77 5.03
N ARG A 114 -21.21 -1.97 5.90
CA ARG A 114 -22.54 -2.48 5.52
C ARG A 114 -23.33 -1.51 4.63
N GLN A 115 -22.93 -0.25 4.56
CA GLN A 115 -23.51 0.73 3.65
C GLN A 115 -22.86 0.68 2.25
N ILE A 116 -21.78 -0.07 2.08
CA ILE A 116 -21.02 -0.23 0.83
C ILE A 116 -21.46 -1.53 0.16
N ALA A 117 -22.27 -1.42 -0.90
CA ALA A 117 -22.84 -2.57 -1.59
C ALA A 117 -21.78 -3.55 -2.13
N SER A 118 -20.65 -3.02 -2.62
CA SER A 118 -19.54 -3.83 -3.16
C SER A 118 -18.83 -4.70 -2.10
N VAL A 119 -19.06 -4.47 -0.81
CA VAL A 119 -18.51 -5.28 0.31
C VAL A 119 -19.46 -6.40 0.74
N ALA A 120 -20.74 -6.36 0.34
CA ALA A 120 -21.75 -7.34 0.78
C ALA A 120 -21.34 -8.81 0.55
N PRO A 121 -20.75 -9.22 -0.60
CA PRO A 121 -20.32 -10.60 -0.81
C PRO A 121 -19.28 -11.06 0.23
N MET A 122 -18.43 -10.17 0.70
CA MET A 122 -17.39 -10.49 1.69
C MET A 122 -17.98 -10.70 3.08
N PHE A 123 -19.04 -9.96 3.42
CA PHE A 123 -19.80 -10.22 4.65
C PHE A 123 -20.52 -11.56 4.56
N ALA A 124 -21.20 -11.86 3.45
CA ALA A 124 -21.88 -13.14 3.26
C ALA A 124 -20.91 -14.33 3.41
N GLN A 125 -19.71 -14.22 2.81
CA GLN A 125 -18.66 -15.23 2.97
C GLN A 125 -18.22 -15.38 4.43
N PHE A 126 -17.95 -14.28 5.13
CA PHE A 126 -17.54 -14.29 6.53
C PHE A 126 -18.63 -14.88 7.45
N GLU A 127 -19.87 -14.46 7.27
CA GLU A 127 -21.03 -14.92 8.05
C GLU A 127 -21.29 -16.41 7.82
N GLY A 128 -21.19 -16.90 6.58
CA GLY A 128 -21.26 -18.32 6.27
C GLY A 128 -20.14 -19.14 6.93
N GLN A 129 -18.89 -18.63 6.90
CA GLN A 129 -17.79 -19.29 7.61
C GLN A 129 -18.01 -19.34 9.12
N LEU A 130 -18.54 -18.27 9.70
CA LEU A 130 -18.85 -18.21 11.13
C LEU A 130 -20.00 -19.16 11.50
N ALA A 131 -21.07 -19.20 10.72
CA ALA A 131 -22.19 -20.13 10.93
C ALA A 131 -21.70 -21.58 10.91
N ASN A 132 -20.97 -21.98 9.87
CA ASN A 132 -20.41 -23.32 9.74
C ASN A 132 -19.48 -23.68 10.91
N TRP A 133 -18.68 -22.71 11.40
CA TRP A 133 -17.79 -22.95 12.55
C TRP A 133 -18.59 -23.15 13.85
N LEU A 134 -19.67 -22.38 14.06
CA LEU A 134 -20.56 -22.51 15.22
C LEU A 134 -21.34 -23.83 15.19
N GLU A 135 -21.91 -24.20 14.04
CA GLU A 135 -22.63 -25.47 13.84
C GLU A 135 -21.70 -26.69 14.08
N ALA A 136 -20.43 -26.56 13.73
CA ALA A 136 -19.42 -27.57 13.98
C ALA A 136 -18.92 -27.60 15.44
N GLY A 137 -19.63 -27.00 16.40
CA GLY A 137 -19.34 -26.99 17.83
C GLY A 137 -18.44 -25.85 18.31
N GLY A 138 -18.23 -24.81 17.49
CA GLY A 138 -17.46 -23.63 17.86
C GLY A 138 -16.04 -23.94 18.28
N GLU A 139 -15.57 -23.33 19.37
CA GLU A 139 -14.20 -23.49 19.88
C GLU A 139 -13.92 -24.92 20.35
N GLN A 140 -14.86 -25.52 21.10
CA GLN A 140 -14.72 -26.89 21.59
C GLN A 140 -14.67 -27.91 20.45
N GLY A 141 -15.59 -27.81 19.48
CA GLY A 141 -15.57 -28.69 18.30
C GLY A 141 -14.32 -28.46 17.42
N ALA A 142 -13.84 -27.22 17.32
CA ALA A 142 -12.61 -26.92 16.61
C ALA A 142 -11.38 -27.56 17.27
N GLN A 143 -11.29 -27.50 18.59
CA GLN A 143 -10.23 -28.15 19.37
C GLN A 143 -10.22 -29.66 19.17
N GLN A 144 -11.40 -30.31 19.30
CA GLN A 144 -11.54 -31.76 19.08
C GLN A 144 -11.11 -32.18 17.67
N ARG A 145 -11.55 -31.44 16.64
CA ARG A 145 -11.13 -31.73 15.25
C ARG A 145 -9.64 -31.54 15.03
N TYR A 146 -9.04 -30.53 15.65
CA TYR A 146 -7.60 -30.31 15.55
C TYR A 146 -6.80 -31.43 16.23
N GLU A 147 -7.20 -31.87 17.42
CA GLU A 147 -6.59 -33.00 18.15
C GLU A 147 -6.70 -34.29 17.35
N ALA A 148 -7.86 -34.60 16.78
CA ALA A 148 -8.05 -35.72 15.89
C ALA A 148 -7.15 -35.67 14.64
N ALA A 149 -7.02 -34.50 14.03
CA ALA A 149 -6.13 -34.30 12.88
C ALA A 149 -4.64 -34.47 13.26
N LEU A 150 -4.23 -34.03 14.45
CA LEU A 150 -2.88 -34.25 14.97
C LEU A 150 -2.61 -35.72 15.21
N ALA A 151 -3.55 -36.47 15.82
CA ALA A 151 -3.42 -37.89 16.05
C ALA A 151 -3.29 -38.67 14.73
N ALA A 152 -4.13 -38.37 13.75
CA ALA A 152 -4.06 -38.95 12.40
C ALA A 152 -2.73 -38.64 11.71
N TRP A 153 -2.24 -37.41 11.84
CA TRP A 153 -0.94 -37.04 11.31
C TRP A 153 0.23 -37.76 11.97
N GLN A 154 0.19 -37.96 13.29
CA GLN A 154 1.21 -38.74 14.03
C GLN A 154 1.30 -40.18 13.51
N GLN A 155 0.15 -40.84 13.30
CA GLN A 155 0.08 -42.19 12.73
C GLN A 155 0.64 -42.22 11.29
N ALA A 156 0.20 -41.29 10.43
CA ALA A 156 0.68 -41.19 9.05
C ALA A 156 2.19 -40.90 8.98
N ARG A 157 2.72 -40.10 9.91
CA ARG A 157 4.16 -39.80 10.00
C ARG A 157 4.96 -41.06 10.42
N ALA A 158 4.46 -41.87 11.36
CA ALA A 158 5.09 -43.10 11.76
C ALA A 158 5.11 -44.09 10.59
N ALA A 159 4.00 -44.29 9.92
CA ALA A 159 3.91 -45.19 8.76
C ALA A 159 4.83 -44.74 7.59
N ALA A 160 4.94 -43.44 7.34
CA ALA A 160 5.87 -42.93 6.34
C ALA A 160 7.34 -43.17 6.71
N ALA A 161 7.68 -43.09 8.02
CA ALA A 161 9.03 -43.39 8.48
C ALA A 161 9.39 -44.87 8.32
N GLU A 162 8.45 -45.78 8.60
CA GLU A 162 8.63 -47.23 8.40
C GLU A 162 8.75 -47.59 6.90
N ALA A 163 8.01 -46.89 6.03
CA ALA A 163 8.06 -47.09 4.60
C ALA A 163 9.25 -46.40 3.90
N GLY A 164 10.03 -45.56 4.59
CA GLY A 164 11.09 -44.75 4.02
C GLY A 164 10.58 -43.57 3.17
N ASP A 165 9.31 -43.19 3.32
CA ASP A 165 8.65 -42.12 2.61
C ASP A 165 8.83 -40.76 3.30
N LYS A 166 8.56 -39.67 2.50
CA LYS A 166 8.57 -38.31 3.05
C LYS A 166 7.44 -38.12 4.06
N ALA A 167 7.77 -37.66 5.25
CA ALA A 167 6.79 -37.32 6.28
C ALA A 167 5.72 -36.36 5.80
N PRO A 168 4.42 -36.63 6.06
CA PRO A 168 3.34 -35.70 5.72
C PRO A 168 3.46 -34.39 6.50
N LYS A 169 2.91 -33.31 5.92
CA LYS A 169 2.93 -32.01 6.59
C LYS A 169 1.99 -32.01 7.80
N GLN A 170 2.49 -31.49 8.91
CA GLN A 170 1.69 -31.34 10.13
C GLN A 170 0.48 -30.40 9.87
N PRO A 171 -0.74 -30.75 10.38
CA PRO A 171 -1.88 -29.89 10.29
C PRO A 171 -1.63 -28.57 11.05
N GLY A 172 -1.95 -27.46 10.39
CA GLY A 172 -1.88 -26.15 11.01
C GLY A 172 -3.18 -25.78 11.73
N LEU A 173 -3.11 -24.91 12.72
CA LEU A 173 -4.28 -24.43 13.46
C LEU A 173 -5.27 -23.63 12.58
N GLY A 174 -4.81 -23.03 11.48
CA GLY A 174 -5.59 -22.10 10.68
C GLY A 174 -7.03 -22.52 10.32
N PRO A 175 -7.28 -23.76 9.83
CA PRO A 175 -8.63 -24.24 9.51
C PRO A 175 -9.57 -24.34 10.72
N TYR A 176 -9.04 -24.46 11.91
CA TYR A 176 -9.79 -24.69 13.16
C TYR A 176 -10.03 -23.41 13.97
N GLN A 177 -9.34 -22.32 13.65
CA GLN A 177 -9.47 -21.05 14.36
C GLN A 177 -10.83 -20.40 14.16
N ASP A 178 -11.31 -19.72 15.19
CA ASP A 178 -12.50 -18.86 15.11
C ASP A 178 -12.38 -17.85 13.96
N PRO A 179 -13.33 -17.82 13.01
CA PRO A 179 -13.31 -16.89 11.90
C PRO A 179 -13.20 -15.42 12.34
N ARG A 180 -13.70 -15.06 13.52
CA ARG A 180 -13.63 -13.70 14.07
C ARG A 180 -12.22 -13.26 14.43
N THR A 181 -11.29 -14.19 14.64
CA THR A 181 -9.87 -13.93 14.93
C THR A 181 -9.00 -13.82 13.66
N LYS A 182 -9.60 -14.10 12.50
CA LYS A 182 -8.94 -14.01 11.19
C LYS A 182 -9.20 -12.67 10.52
N ARG A 183 -8.57 -12.47 9.36
CA ARG A 183 -8.83 -11.26 8.55
C ARG A 183 -10.21 -11.34 7.93
N HIS A 184 -11.12 -10.46 8.34
CA HIS A 184 -12.47 -10.31 7.81
C HIS A 184 -12.84 -8.82 7.74
N PRO A 185 -13.93 -8.43 7.03
CA PRO A 185 -14.36 -7.03 7.00
C PRO A 185 -14.57 -6.46 8.41
N GLY A 186 -13.89 -5.34 8.70
CA GLY A 186 -13.96 -4.66 9.99
C GLY A 186 -13.15 -5.29 11.14
N GLY A 187 -12.52 -6.45 10.92
CA GLY A 187 -11.83 -7.16 12.00
C GLY A 187 -10.66 -6.40 12.61
N GLY A 188 -9.87 -5.72 11.78
CA GLY A 188 -8.76 -4.89 12.25
C GLY A 188 -9.21 -3.58 12.89
N TYR A 189 -10.31 -3.01 12.38
CA TYR A 189 -10.94 -1.90 13.06
C TYR A 189 -11.34 -2.29 14.50
N ASP A 190 -12.05 -3.39 14.66
CA ASP A 190 -12.54 -3.84 15.94
C ASP A 190 -11.41 -4.22 16.93
N GLY A 191 -10.35 -4.88 16.43
CA GLY A 191 -9.27 -5.38 17.27
C GLY A 191 -8.13 -4.40 17.52
N MET A 192 -7.79 -3.56 16.53
CA MET A 192 -6.57 -2.76 16.54
C MET A 192 -6.81 -1.25 16.55
N LEU A 193 -7.86 -0.76 15.89
CA LEU A 193 -8.14 0.67 15.81
C LEU A 193 -9.10 1.15 16.89
N ALA A 194 -10.18 0.42 17.17
CA ALA A 194 -11.18 0.81 18.15
C ALA A 194 -10.61 1.14 19.55
N PRO A 195 -9.56 0.42 20.03
CA PRO A 195 -8.90 0.77 21.30
C PRO A 195 -8.18 2.13 21.29
N LEU A 196 -7.92 2.70 20.13
CA LEU A 196 -7.29 4.03 19.98
C LEU A 196 -8.32 5.16 19.90
N ARG A 197 -9.59 4.88 20.09
CA ARG A 197 -10.66 5.88 20.03
C ARG A 197 -10.33 7.10 20.90
N GLY A 198 -10.42 8.29 20.31
CA GLY A 198 -10.12 9.55 20.99
C GLY A 198 -8.64 9.85 21.18
N LEU A 199 -7.73 9.04 20.59
CA LEU A 199 -6.31 9.36 20.56
C LEU A 199 -6.10 10.68 19.81
N THR A 200 -5.48 11.65 20.44
CA THR A 200 -5.05 12.88 19.77
C THR A 200 -3.77 12.61 18.99
N ALA A 201 -3.88 12.52 17.68
CA ALA A 201 -2.75 12.37 16.76
C ALA A 201 -2.48 13.66 15.99
N ARG A 202 -1.22 13.91 15.64
CA ARG A 202 -0.86 15.01 14.74
C ARG A 202 -1.24 14.71 13.30
N GLY A 203 -1.25 13.44 12.93
CA GLY A 203 -1.63 12.94 11.63
C GLY A 203 -1.44 11.43 11.53
N ALA A 204 -1.71 10.90 10.35
CA ALA A 204 -1.52 9.48 10.07
C ALA A 204 -0.86 9.25 8.70
N LEU A 205 -0.21 8.10 8.55
CA LEU A 205 0.27 7.55 7.29
C LEU A 205 -0.48 6.26 6.99
N TYR A 206 -0.97 6.10 5.77
CA TYR A 206 -1.71 4.91 5.37
C TYR A 206 -1.13 4.29 4.10
N PHE A 207 -0.58 3.07 4.21
CA PHE A 207 0.05 2.33 3.11
C PHE A 207 -0.68 1.02 2.86
N GLN A 208 -1.60 1.04 1.92
CA GLN A 208 -2.53 -0.06 1.66
C GLN A 208 -2.91 -0.10 0.19
N GLY A 209 -3.04 -1.29 -0.40
CA GLY A 209 -3.59 -1.45 -1.73
C GLY A 209 -3.08 -2.69 -2.46
N GLU A 210 -1.91 -3.22 -2.12
CA GLU A 210 -1.32 -4.34 -2.84
C GLU A 210 -2.23 -5.57 -2.81
N ASN A 211 -2.80 -5.90 -1.66
CA ASN A 211 -3.73 -7.03 -1.55
C ASN A 211 -5.07 -6.75 -2.25
N ASN A 212 -5.46 -5.47 -2.33
CA ASN A 212 -6.65 -5.07 -3.09
C ASN A 212 -6.44 -5.16 -4.60
N SER A 213 -5.20 -5.29 -5.09
CA SER A 213 -4.93 -5.44 -6.53
C SER A 213 -5.04 -6.88 -7.05
N PHE A 214 -5.34 -7.87 -6.20
CA PHE A 214 -5.45 -9.27 -6.61
C PHE A 214 -6.91 -9.70 -6.83
N GLY A 215 -7.14 -10.41 -7.94
CA GLY A 215 -8.47 -10.92 -8.29
C GLY A 215 -9.53 -9.80 -8.25
N ASP A 216 -10.69 -10.09 -7.71
CA ASP A 216 -11.82 -9.16 -7.61
C ASP A 216 -11.74 -8.23 -6.38
N MET A 217 -10.62 -8.26 -5.63
CA MET A 217 -10.47 -7.44 -4.41
C MET A 217 -10.34 -5.94 -4.69
N TYR A 218 -10.10 -5.55 -5.95
CA TYR A 218 -10.11 -4.15 -6.36
C TYR A 218 -11.52 -3.56 -6.48
N LEU A 219 -12.56 -4.39 -6.69
CA LEU A 219 -13.94 -3.92 -6.91
C LEU A 219 -14.46 -3.05 -5.76
N PRO A 220 -14.32 -3.42 -4.47
CA PRO A 220 -14.75 -2.57 -3.37
C PRO A 220 -13.78 -1.44 -3.03
N PHE A 221 -12.59 -1.38 -3.65
CA PHE A 221 -11.54 -0.44 -3.26
C PHE A 221 -11.89 1.04 -3.50
N PRO A 222 -12.59 1.43 -4.59
CA PRO A 222 -13.03 2.81 -4.80
C PRO A 222 -13.90 3.37 -3.66
N ASP A 223 -14.66 2.50 -2.98
CA ASP A 223 -15.52 2.88 -1.86
C ASP A 223 -14.80 2.73 -0.51
N THR A 224 -14.03 1.65 -0.35
CA THR A 224 -13.44 1.31 0.95
C THR A 224 -12.17 2.10 1.27
N TYR A 225 -11.39 2.51 0.27
CA TYR A 225 -10.18 3.28 0.50
C TYR A 225 -10.44 4.69 1.06
N PRO A 226 -11.33 5.51 0.46
CA PRO A 226 -11.73 6.79 1.06
C PRO A 226 -12.49 6.60 2.38
N ALA A 227 -13.23 5.49 2.55
CA ALA A 227 -13.92 5.21 3.81
C ALA A 227 -12.94 5.05 4.99
N VAL A 228 -11.71 4.54 4.78
CA VAL A 228 -10.68 4.49 5.82
C VAL A 228 -10.34 5.89 6.32
N VAL A 229 -10.19 6.87 5.42
CA VAL A 229 -9.87 8.25 5.79
C VAL A 229 -10.98 8.85 6.66
N ALA A 230 -12.23 8.68 6.24
CA ALA A 230 -13.38 9.16 6.99
C ALA A 230 -13.50 8.48 8.36
N GLU A 231 -13.32 7.16 8.40
CA GLU A 231 -13.39 6.35 9.62
C GLU A 231 -12.33 6.76 10.65
N TRP A 232 -11.09 6.96 10.22
CA TRP A 232 -10.02 7.33 11.15
C TRP A 232 -10.22 8.73 11.72
N ARG A 233 -10.70 9.68 10.92
CA ARG A 233 -11.07 11.02 11.38
C ARG A 233 -12.16 10.99 12.44
N GLU A 234 -13.18 10.19 12.23
CA GLU A 234 -14.27 9.99 13.18
C GLU A 234 -13.78 9.29 14.45
N LEU A 235 -13.02 8.20 14.31
CA LEU A 235 -12.47 7.41 15.42
C LEU A 235 -11.63 8.27 16.37
N PHE A 236 -10.78 9.13 15.83
CA PHE A 236 -9.91 10.01 16.62
C PHE A 236 -10.59 11.31 17.04
N GLY A 237 -11.83 11.57 16.62
CA GLY A 237 -12.52 12.83 16.91
C GLY A 237 -11.86 14.05 16.27
N GLN A 238 -11.16 13.85 15.16
CA GLN A 238 -10.38 14.88 14.44
C GLN A 238 -10.82 14.98 12.97
N PRO A 239 -11.92 15.70 12.63
CA PRO A 239 -12.45 15.76 11.26
C PRO A 239 -11.45 16.24 10.21
N ALA A 240 -10.50 17.06 10.62
CA ALA A 240 -9.44 17.60 9.76
C ALA A 240 -8.09 16.87 9.92
N LEU A 241 -8.06 15.67 10.52
CA LEU A 241 -6.81 14.91 10.69
C LEU A 241 -6.05 14.79 9.36
N PRO A 242 -4.80 15.26 9.29
CA PRO A 242 -3.98 15.11 8.09
C PRO A 242 -3.61 13.63 7.89
N ILE A 243 -3.80 13.12 6.66
CA ILE A 243 -3.45 11.73 6.34
C ILE A 243 -2.58 11.68 5.08
N GLY A 244 -1.36 11.18 5.24
CA GLY A 244 -0.45 10.87 4.14
C GLY A 244 -0.81 9.50 3.56
N LEU A 245 -1.41 9.50 2.38
CA LEU A 245 -1.72 8.31 1.60
C LEU A 245 -0.46 7.88 0.85
N ILE A 246 -0.02 6.64 1.04
CA ILE A 246 1.15 6.13 0.33
C ILE A 246 0.64 5.27 -0.81
N GLN A 247 0.93 5.71 -2.05
CA GLN A 247 0.54 4.99 -3.25
C GLN A 247 1.33 3.69 -3.35
N ILE A 248 0.65 2.59 -3.71
CA ILE A 248 1.35 1.31 -3.89
C ILE A 248 2.37 1.40 -5.02
N GLY A 249 3.47 0.69 -4.85
CA GLY A 249 4.46 0.47 -5.90
C GLY A 249 3.93 -0.40 -7.03
N GLY A 250 4.79 -0.76 -7.95
CA GLY A 250 4.49 -1.71 -8.99
C GLY A 250 4.93 -3.12 -8.59
N TRP A 251 4.14 -4.09 -8.97
CA TRP A 251 4.51 -5.50 -8.90
C TRP A 251 3.63 -6.32 -9.84
N SER A 252 4.22 -7.36 -10.44
CA SER A 252 3.47 -8.32 -11.26
C SER A 252 4.09 -9.70 -11.13
N THR A 253 3.26 -10.72 -11.08
CA THR A 253 3.68 -12.11 -11.23
C THR A 253 4.26 -12.37 -12.61
N ARG A 254 3.92 -11.55 -13.61
CA ARG A 254 4.40 -11.57 -14.97
C ARG A 254 5.49 -10.52 -15.15
N ARG A 255 6.63 -10.72 -14.52
CA ARG A 255 7.74 -9.76 -14.50
C ARG A 255 8.26 -9.33 -15.87
N SER A 256 8.03 -10.14 -16.90
CA SER A 256 8.36 -9.81 -18.29
C SER A 256 7.39 -8.82 -18.94
N MET A 257 6.30 -8.45 -18.27
CA MET A 257 5.23 -7.62 -18.81
C MET A 257 5.12 -6.33 -18.01
N THR A 258 6.14 -5.51 -18.12
CA THR A 258 6.22 -4.22 -17.42
C THR A 258 5.13 -3.23 -17.86
N TYR A 259 4.56 -3.42 -19.03
CA TYR A 259 3.48 -2.62 -19.61
C TYR A 259 2.11 -3.29 -19.56
N ASP A 260 1.93 -4.35 -18.76
CA ASP A 260 0.61 -4.98 -18.59
C ASP A 260 -0.38 -4.03 -17.92
N MET A 261 -1.29 -3.49 -18.70
CA MET A 261 -2.32 -2.56 -18.29
C MET A 261 -3.64 -3.24 -17.89
N ASN A 262 -3.69 -4.57 -17.99
CA ASN A 262 -4.89 -5.36 -17.70
C ASN A 262 -4.91 -5.93 -16.29
N HIS A 263 -4.02 -5.48 -15.42
CA HIS A 263 -3.99 -5.87 -14.01
C HIS A 263 -4.56 -4.74 -13.14
N HIS A 264 -4.81 -5.04 -11.87
CA HIS A 264 -5.55 -4.13 -11.02
C HIS A 264 -4.67 -3.17 -10.19
N ALA A 265 -3.35 -3.30 -10.25
CA ALA A 265 -2.46 -2.40 -9.50
C ALA A 265 -2.49 -0.94 -10.02
N ASN A 266 -2.69 -0.77 -11.33
CA ASN A 266 -2.90 0.54 -11.94
C ASN A 266 -4.23 1.15 -11.49
N VAL A 267 -5.31 0.36 -11.44
CA VAL A 267 -6.64 0.78 -10.94
C VAL A 267 -6.55 1.21 -9.47
N VAL A 268 -5.87 0.41 -8.65
CA VAL A 268 -5.67 0.74 -7.23
C VAL A 268 -4.92 2.07 -7.08
N ARG A 269 -3.87 2.33 -7.89
CA ARG A 269 -3.15 3.62 -7.86
C ARG A 269 -4.01 4.79 -8.31
N GLU A 270 -4.90 4.60 -9.29
CA GLU A 270 -5.86 5.62 -9.72
C GLU A 270 -6.82 5.97 -8.59
N VAL A 271 -7.41 4.98 -7.92
CA VAL A 271 -8.29 5.20 -6.76
C VAL A 271 -7.57 5.96 -5.64
N GLN A 272 -6.29 5.64 -5.40
CA GLN A 272 -5.48 6.36 -4.40
C GLN A 272 -5.26 7.82 -4.81
N PHE A 273 -5.01 8.07 -6.10
CA PHE A 273 -4.87 9.41 -6.66
C PHE A 273 -6.18 10.20 -6.56
N ASP A 274 -7.29 9.62 -6.98
CA ASP A 274 -8.62 10.22 -6.92
C ASP A 274 -9.06 10.53 -5.48
N THR A 275 -8.77 9.62 -4.54
CA THR A 275 -9.05 9.84 -3.12
C THR A 275 -8.29 11.06 -2.61
N TRP A 276 -7.00 11.18 -2.95
CA TRP A 276 -6.21 12.36 -2.61
C TRP A 276 -6.78 13.65 -3.19
N GLN A 277 -7.14 13.66 -4.49
CA GLN A 277 -7.66 14.85 -5.15
C GLN A 277 -8.99 15.33 -4.55
N ARG A 278 -9.84 14.40 -4.08
CA ARG A 278 -11.19 14.68 -3.58
C ARG A 278 -11.28 14.85 -2.07
N THR A 279 -10.21 14.52 -1.33
CA THR A 279 -10.25 14.50 0.14
C THR A 279 -9.33 15.56 0.73
N PRO A 280 -9.87 16.64 1.32
CA PRO A 280 -9.06 17.69 1.95
C PRO A 280 -8.14 17.14 3.04
N ASN A 281 -7.03 17.84 3.31
CA ASN A 281 -6.03 17.48 4.31
C ASN A 281 -5.45 16.06 4.12
N THR A 282 -5.28 15.64 2.86
CA THR A 282 -4.54 14.44 2.51
C THR A 282 -3.33 14.79 1.63
N GLY A 283 -2.35 13.92 1.60
CA GLY A 283 -1.24 13.96 0.65
C GLY A 283 -1.04 12.61 0.00
N LEU A 284 -0.55 12.54 -1.24
CA LEU A 284 -0.24 11.29 -1.91
C LEU A 284 1.27 11.17 -2.12
N ILE A 285 1.86 10.12 -1.59
CA ILE A 285 3.28 9.80 -1.66
C ILE A 285 3.51 8.73 -2.72
N VAL A 286 4.15 9.10 -3.82
CA VAL A 286 4.47 8.20 -4.93
C VAL A 286 5.62 7.26 -4.56
N THR A 287 5.53 5.99 -4.98
CA THR A 287 6.54 4.96 -4.67
C THR A 287 6.89 4.05 -5.85
N PHE A 288 6.29 4.20 -7.02
CA PHE A 288 6.49 3.26 -8.13
C PHE A 288 7.95 3.25 -8.65
N ASP A 289 8.67 4.34 -8.53
CA ASP A 289 10.08 4.45 -8.87
C ASP A 289 11.02 3.66 -7.94
N LEU A 290 10.47 3.11 -6.86
CA LEU A 290 11.17 2.28 -5.88
C LEU A 290 10.83 0.80 -6.00
N ASN A 291 10.23 0.40 -7.11
CA ASN A 291 9.82 -0.97 -7.37
C ASN A 291 10.96 -1.98 -7.20
N SER A 292 10.60 -3.20 -6.87
CA SER A 292 11.51 -4.34 -6.88
C SER A 292 11.08 -5.35 -7.94
N ASN A 293 12.01 -5.79 -8.77
CA ASN A 293 11.75 -6.86 -9.75
C ASN A 293 11.60 -8.25 -9.13
N SER A 294 11.89 -8.38 -7.83
CA SER A 294 11.91 -9.66 -7.13
C SER A 294 10.83 -9.82 -6.07
N SER A 295 10.23 -8.73 -5.61
CA SER A 295 9.31 -8.74 -4.48
C SER A 295 8.26 -7.64 -4.57
N ILE A 296 7.04 -7.92 -4.10
CA ILE A 296 6.01 -6.93 -3.82
C ILE A 296 6.41 -6.00 -2.64
N HIS A 297 7.47 -6.34 -1.92
CA HIS A 297 8.01 -5.59 -0.80
C HIS A 297 9.38 -5.00 -1.14
N PRO A 298 9.46 -3.84 -1.81
CA PRO A 298 10.74 -3.18 -2.04
C PRO A 298 11.44 -2.84 -0.71
N GLY A 299 12.68 -3.28 -0.54
CA GLY A 299 13.46 -3.04 0.69
C GLY A 299 13.91 -1.58 0.87
N HIS A 300 13.83 -0.77 -0.17
CA HIS A 300 14.26 0.64 -0.14
C HIS A 300 13.15 1.54 0.41
N LYS A 301 12.94 1.55 1.75
CA LYS A 301 11.86 2.28 2.42
C LYS A 301 12.21 3.73 2.80
N ARG A 302 13.49 4.09 2.84
CA ARG A 302 13.92 5.46 3.20
C ARG A 302 13.28 6.55 2.34
N PRO A 303 13.28 6.50 0.99
CA PRO A 303 12.66 7.56 0.19
C PRO A 303 11.16 7.68 0.44
N VAL A 304 10.46 6.59 0.75
CA VAL A 304 9.02 6.61 1.08
C VAL A 304 8.79 7.43 2.34
N GLY A 305 9.50 7.12 3.42
CA GLY A 305 9.41 7.86 4.69
C GLY A 305 9.82 9.32 4.54
N GLU A 306 10.90 9.61 3.80
CA GLU A 306 11.36 10.98 3.57
C GLU A 306 10.39 11.82 2.72
N ARG A 307 9.75 11.24 1.70
CA ARG A 307 8.69 11.90 0.91
C ARG A 307 7.46 12.19 1.78
N ALA A 308 7.03 11.23 2.60
CA ALA A 308 5.94 11.42 3.55
C ALA A 308 6.27 12.54 4.56
N ALA A 309 7.49 12.57 5.10
CA ALA A 309 7.93 13.64 5.98
C ALA A 309 7.97 15.01 5.29
N ARG A 310 8.37 15.04 4.02
CA ARG A 310 8.38 16.28 3.23
C ARG A 310 6.97 16.84 3.04
N TRP A 311 5.98 15.96 2.76
CA TRP A 311 4.57 16.34 2.76
C TRP A 311 4.14 16.90 4.11
N ALA A 312 4.37 16.19 5.21
CA ALA A 312 3.97 16.64 6.53
C ALA A 312 4.63 17.97 6.92
N LEU A 313 5.93 18.14 6.64
CA LEU A 313 6.65 19.40 6.87
C LEU A 313 6.03 20.56 6.09
N ALA A 314 5.60 20.32 4.83
CA ALA A 314 4.98 21.34 3.99
C ALA A 314 3.57 21.69 4.44
N GLU A 315 2.69 20.69 4.55
CA GLU A 315 1.24 20.87 4.68
C GLU A 315 0.78 20.93 6.15
N VAL A 316 1.39 20.10 7.03
CA VAL A 316 0.96 20.00 8.43
C VAL A 316 1.74 20.99 9.33
N TYR A 317 3.03 21.15 9.06
CA TYR A 317 3.91 22.03 9.84
C TYR A 317 4.22 23.36 9.15
N GLN A 318 3.73 23.58 7.93
CA GLN A 318 3.87 24.80 7.15
C GLN A 318 5.32 25.30 7.06
N GLN A 319 6.26 24.38 6.98
CA GLN A 319 7.68 24.69 6.93
C GLN A 319 8.05 25.30 5.59
N ARG A 320 9.02 26.20 5.61
CA ARG A 320 9.57 26.86 4.43
C ARG A 320 10.93 26.29 4.07
N GLY A 321 11.29 26.40 2.80
CA GLY A 321 12.62 26.12 2.28
C GLY A 321 13.66 27.13 2.78
N ARG A 322 14.94 26.93 2.42
CA ARG A 322 16.00 27.91 2.71
C ARG A 322 15.77 29.26 2.01
N ASP A 323 15.07 29.23 0.90
CA ASP A 323 14.63 30.39 0.09
C ASP A 323 13.38 31.08 0.67
N GLN A 324 12.93 30.72 1.87
CA GLN A 324 11.73 31.20 2.54
C GLN A 324 10.42 30.94 1.80
N ARG A 325 10.44 30.20 0.69
CA ARG A 325 9.24 29.77 -0.05
C ARG A 325 8.59 28.54 0.62
N PRO A 326 7.28 28.31 0.43
CA PRO A 326 6.62 27.10 0.89
C PRO A 326 7.38 25.84 0.41
N LEU A 327 7.56 24.87 1.32
CA LEU A 327 8.25 23.65 0.97
C LEU A 327 7.43 22.84 -0.04
N ARG A 328 7.96 22.67 -1.25
CA ARG A 328 7.29 21.91 -2.30
C ARG A 328 7.54 20.41 -2.09
N TRP A 329 6.48 19.64 -2.10
CA TRP A 329 6.52 18.19 -1.82
C TRP A 329 5.94 17.33 -2.94
N ARG A 330 5.25 17.94 -3.93
CA ARG A 330 4.64 17.24 -5.07
C ARG A 330 5.65 17.08 -6.20
N GLY A 331 5.65 15.90 -6.83
CA GLY A 331 6.18 15.71 -8.17
C GLY A 331 5.24 16.27 -9.23
N PRO A 332 5.53 16.14 -10.53
CA PRO A 332 4.66 16.57 -11.61
C PRO A 332 3.28 15.90 -11.53
N VAL A 333 2.23 16.71 -11.44
CA VAL A 333 0.82 16.27 -11.43
C VAL A 333 0.21 16.60 -12.79
N PHE A 334 -0.31 15.60 -13.50
CA PHE A 334 -0.95 15.76 -14.80
C PHE A 334 -2.06 16.82 -14.76
N SER A 335 -2.15 17.62 -15.82
CA SER A 335 -3.18 18.66 -16.00
C SER A 335 -3.94 18.43 -17.30
N THR A 336 -3.26 18.53 -18.45
CA THR A 336 -3.87 18.37 -19.77
C THR A 336 -2.96 17.63 -20.72
N ALA A 337 -3.55 17.08 -21.78
CA ALA A 337 -2.87 16.50 -22.93
C ALA A 337 -3.47 17.09 -24.21
N ASP A 338 -2.67 17.82 -24.95
CA ASP A 338 -3.08 18.48 -26.20
C ASP A 338 -2.46 17.70 -27.38
N VAL A 339 -3.30 17.26 -28.32
CA VAL A 339 -2.85 16.57 -29.54
C VAL A 339 -2.45 17.60 -30.59
N ASP A 340 -1.25 17.42 -31.15
CA ASP A 340 -0.73 18.25 -32.27
C ASP A 340 -0.09 17.31 -33.33
N GLY A 341 -0.85 17.07 -34.39
CA GLY A 341 -0.46 16.10 -35.42
C GLY A 341 -0.24 14.69 -34.85
N GLY A 342 0.97 14.13 -35.06
CA GLY A 342 1.36 12.83 -34.55
C GLY A 342 1.91 12.82 -33.14
N GLN A 343 1.79 13.91 -32.37
CA GLN A 343 2.36 14.06 -31.04
C GLN A 343 1.30 14.49 -30.03
N VAL A 344 1.57 14.19 -28.75
CA VAL A 344 0.75 14.66 -27.63
C VAL A 344 1.62 15.51 -26.71
N LYS A 345 1.20 16.74 -26.48
CA LYS A 345 1.85 17.64 -25.53
C LYS A 345 1.19 17.51 -24.15
N VAL A 346 1.93 16.95 -23.20
CA VAL A 346 1.49 16.74 -21.82
C VAL A 346 1.89 17.92 -20.96
N ARG A 347 0.93 18.51 -20.26
CA ARG A 347 1.13 19.61 -19.31
C ARG A 347 0.81 19.17 -17.89
N PHE A 348 1.43 19.84 -16.93
CA PHE A 348 1.30 19.55 -15.52
C PHE A 348 0.76 20.75 -14.75
N GLN A 349 0.18 20.49 -13.57
CA GLN A 349 -0.29 21.54 -12.67
C GLN A 349 0.83 22.51 -12.34
N GLU A 350 0.52 23.79 -12.26
CA GLU A 350 1.47 24.86 -11.97
C GLU A 350 2.28 24.59 -10.69
N GLY A 351 3.57 24.84 -10.76
CA GLY A 351 4.50 24.69 -9.64
C GLY A 351 4.85 23.23 -9.27
N THR A 352 4.31 22.23 -9.97
CA THR A 352 4.65 20.81 -9.74
C THR A 352 5.73 20.30 -10.70
N ALA A 353 5.90 20.94 -11.87
CA ALA A 353 6.75 20.49 -12.96
C ALA A 353 8.01 21.33 -13.19
N ASP A 354 8.36 22.23 -12.27
CA ASP A 354 9.53 23.10 -12.45
C ASP A 354 10.82 22.27 -12.58
N GLY A 355 11.55 22.45 -13.67
CA GLY A 355 12.80 21.74 -13.95
C GLY A 355 12.60 20.25 -14.27
N LEU A 356 11.57 19.95 -15.07
CA LEU A 356 11.32 18.59 -15.57
C LEU A 356 12.58 17.97 -16.17
N ARG A 357 12.74 16.67 -15.92
CA ARG A 357 13.77 15.86 -16.55
C ARG A 357 13.29 14.43 -16.75
N LEU A 358 13.77 13.82 -17.81
CA LEU A 358 13.67 12.41 -18.13
C LEU A 358 15.08 11.83 -18.13
N ASP A 359 15.27 10.65 -17.54
CA ASP A 359 16.54 9.91 -17.65
C ASP A 359 16.54 9.20 -19.01
N LYS A 360 17.47 9.59 -19.88
CA LYS A 360 17.62 9.04 -21.23
C LYS A 360 18.04 7.56 -21.25
N ASN A 361 18.57 7.06 -20.15
CA ASN A 361 19.00 5.67 -20.01
C ASN A 361 17.90 4.75 -19.48
N GLN A 362 16.71 5.28 -19.22
CA GLN A 362 15.57 4.53 -18.73
C GLN A 362 14.40 4.65 -19.69
N ALA A 363 13.43 3.72 -19.58
CA ALA A 363 12.19 3.83 -20.30
C ALA A 363 11.48 5.15 -19.98
N SER A 364 10.89 5.78 -21.00
CA SER A 364 10.15 7.04 -20.84
C SER A 364 8.98 6.89 -19.86
N GLY A 365 8.37 5.70 -19.85
CA GLY A 365 7.17 5.39 -19.07
C GLY A 365 5.89 5.90 -19.71
N PHE A 366 5.98 6.50 -20.90
CA PHE A 366 4.83 6.98 -21.66
C PHE A 366 4.32 5.94 -22.65
N TYR A 367 3.02 5.99 -22.88
CA TYR A 367 2.29 5.17 -23.85
C TYR A 367 1.27 6.06 -24.55
N VAL A 368 1.10 5.86 -25.88
CA VAL A 368 0.08 6.56 -26.67
C VAL A 368 -0.79 5.54 -27.39
N ALA A 369 -2.04 5.90 -27.64
CA ALA A 369 -2.99 5.12 -28.43
C ALA A 369 -3.76 6.03 -29.39
N GLY A 370 -4.16 5.46 -30.53
CA GLY A 370 -5.14 6.01 -31.44
C GLY A 370 -6.58 5.64 -31.03
N GLU A 371 -7.53 5.87 -31.96
CA GLU A 371 -8.95 5.52 -31.78
C GLU A 371 -9.18 3.99 -31.58
N ASP A 372 -8.24 3.17 -31.99
CA ASP A 372 -8.26 1.72 -31.77
C ASP A 372 -8.05 1.30 -30.31
N GLN A 373 -7.69 2.26 -29.42
CA GLN A 373 -7.40 2.07 -28.01
C GLN A 373 -6.25 1.08 -27.74
N VAL A 374 -5.35 0.88 -28.71
CA VAL A 374 -4.17 0.05 -28.55
C VAL A 374 -2.99 0.91 -28.13
N PHE A 375 -2.49 0.69 -26.89
CA PHE A 375 -1.38 1.47 -26.36
C PHE A 375 -0.03 0.94 -26.84
N HIS A 376 0.78 1.84 -27.36
CA HIS A 376 2.16 1.61 -27.79
C HIS A 376 3.12 2.35 -26.85
N VAL A 377 4.30 1.77 -26.62
CA VAL A 377 5.39 2.46 -25.90
C VAL A 377 5.78 3.69 -26.71
N ALA A 378 5.87 4.82 -26.06
CA ALA A 378 6.10 6.09 -26.69
C ALA A 378 7.48 6.69 -26.36
N GLU A 379 8.06 7.38 -27.30
CA GLU A 379 9.17 8.31 -27.09
C GLU A 379 8.65 9.56 -26.40
N ALA A 380 9.54 10.23 -25.64
CA ALA A 380 9.19 11.43 -24.90
C ALA A 380 10.37 12.40 -24.80
N ARG A 381 10.10 13.69 -24.89
CA ARG A 381 11.09 14.74 -24.63
C ARG A 381 10.51 15.87 -23.79
N VAL A 382 11.32 16.41 -22.90
CA VAL A 382 10.96 17.58 -22.12
C VAL A 382 11.05 18.83 -23.02
N VAL A 383 9.98 19.62 -23.02
CA VAL A 383 9.88 20.90 -23.72
C VAL A 383 9.50 22.01 -22.74
N GLU A 384 9.90 23.26 -23.05
CA GLU A 384 9.55 24.42 -22.21
C GLU A 384 9.94 24.27 -20.71
N LYS A 385 10.76 23.26 -20.36
CA LYS A 385 11.13 22.89 -18.97
C LYS A 385 9.97 22.52 -18.05
N THR A 386 8.73 22.52 -18.56
CA THR A 386 7.50 22.29 -17.77
C THR A 386 6.48 21.41 -18.47
N ALA A 387 6.74 20.96 -19.69
CA ALA A 387 5.89 20.10 -20.49
C ALA A 387 6.69 18.92 -21.10
N VAL A 388 5.98 17.91 -21.58
CA VAL A 388 6.56 16.76 -22.28
C VAL A 388 5.83 16.55 -23.59
N GLU A 389 6.56 16.42 -24.68
CA GLU A 389 6.04 15.92 -25.95
C GLU A 389 6.25 14.43 -26.03
N VAL A 390 5.21 13.72 -26.48
CA VAL A 390 5.13 12.26 -26.48
C VAL A 390 4.65 11.80 -27.87
N TRP A 391 5.30 10.80 -28.46
CA TRP A 391 4.93 10.28 -29.78
C TRP A 391 5.33 8.80 -29.95
N CYS A 392 4.74 8.16 -30.95
CA CYS A 392 5.12 6.83 -31.39
C CYS A 392 4.87 6.71 -32.90
N ASP A 393 5.85 6.30 -33.69
CA ASP A 393 5.75 6.18 -35.15
C ASP A 393 4.65 5.18 -35.57
N ALA A 394 4.33 4.21 -34.72
CA ALA A 394 3.23 3.26 -34.97
C ALA A 394 1.84 3.88 -34.75
N VAL A 395 1.73 5.11 -34.24
CA VAL A 395 0.47 5.78 -33.93
C VAL A 395 0.46 7.17 -34.57
N ALA A 396 0.09 7.22 -35.83
CA ALA A 396 0.13 8.47 -36.61
C ALA A 396 -0.85 9.54 -36.10
N ALA A 397 -1.95 9.14 -35.48
CA ALA A 397 -2.98 10.03 -34.92
C ALA A 397 -3.28 9.62 -33.46
N PRO A 398 -2.43 10.00 -32.50
CA PRO A 398 -2.67 9.69 -31.09
C PRO A 398 -3.88 10.50 -30.57
N VAL A 399 -4.70 9.83 -29.73
CA VAL A 399 -5.84 10.48 -29.05
C VAL A 399 -5.74 10.34 -27.53
N ALA A 400 -4.87 9.44 -27.04
CA ALA A 400 -4.69 9.21 -25.61
C ALA A 400 -3.22 9.00 -25.25
N VAL A 401 -2.85 9.46 -24.05
CA VAL A 401 -1.54 9.25 -23.45
C VAL A 401 -1.66 8.76 -22.02
N ARG A 402 -0.80 7.79 -21.66
CA ARG A 402 -0.65 7.31 -20.27
C ARG A 402 0.81 7.37 -19.83
N TYR A 403 1.03 7.63 -18.55
CA TYR A 403 2.35 7.62 -17.93
C TYR A 403 2.39 6.70 -16.73
N ALA A 404 3.37 5.78 -16.69
CA ALA A 404 3.55 4.81 -15.60
C ALA A 404 2.26 4.03 -15.26
N TRP A 405 1.39 3.85 -16.23
CA TRP A 405 0.08 3.21 -16.12
C TRP A 405 0.18 1.73 -16.45
N SER A 406 0.81 0.96 -15.56
CA SER A 406 0.95 -0.49 -15.72
C SER A 406 1.09 -1.16 -14.36
N ASN A 407 1.07 -2.49 -14.31
CA ASN A 407 1.27 -3.25 -13.08
C ASN A 407 2.64 -3.04 -12.44
N LEU A 408 3.68 -3.13 -13.25
CA LEU A 408 5.05 -2.82 -12.86
C LEU A 408 5.48 -1.59 -13.66
N PRO A 409 5.07 -0.38 -13.22
CA PRO A 409 5.29 0.82 -13.99
C PRO A 409 6.77 1.13 -14.11
N LEU A 410 7.13 1.57 -15.31
CA LEU A 410 8.40 2.20 -15.61
C LEU A 410 8.15 3.69 -15.82
N GLY A 411 9.16 4.49 -15.62
CA GLY A 411 9.12 5.92 -15.87
C GLY A 411 10.14 6.66 -15.04
N SER A 412 10.78 7.64 -15.66
CA SER A 412 11.87 8.40 -15.06
C SER A 412 11.57 9.91 -14.98
N LEU A 413 10.33 10.30 -15.27
CA LEU A 413 9.94 11.71 -15.23
C LEU A 413 9.94 12.24 -13.79
N MET A 414 10.77 13.24 -13.55
CA MET A 414 10.90 13.91 -12.25
C MET A 414 10.93 15.43 -12.45
N ASN A 415 10.59 16.18 -11.41
CA ASN A 415 10.86 17.60 -11.36
C ASN A 415 12.28 17.89 -10.86
N GLY A 416 12.71 19.16 -10.90
CA GLY A 416 14.02 19.62 -10.45
C GLY A 416 14.33 19.39 -8.95
N ARG A 417 13.39 18.82 -8.20
CA ARG A 417 13.53 18.46 -6.79
C ARG A 417 13.60 16.95 -6.55
N GLU A 418 13.79 16.18 -7.62
CA GLU A 418 13.87 14.71 -7.60
C GLU A 418 12.58 14.02 -7.10
N LEU A 419 11.45 14.66 -7.31
CA LEU A 419 10.16 14.07 -7.00
C LEU A 419 9.57 13.47 -8.28
N PRO A 420 9.21 12.17 -8.28
CA PRO A 420 8.66 11.50 -9.45
C PRO A 420 7.27 12.02 -9.81
N ALA A 421 6.97 12.02 -11.10
CA ALA A 421 5.62 12.33 -11.57
C ALA A 421 4.62 11.28 -11.07
N TYR A 422 3.39 11.72 -10.84
CA TYR A 422 2.31 10.81 -10.51
C TYR A 422 1.90 10.01 -11.76
N PRO A 423 1.65 8.70 -11.64
CA PRO A 423 1.04 7.91 -12.72
C PRO A 423 -0.30 8.53 -13.13
N PHE A 424 -0.55 8.61 -14.44
CA PHE A 424 -1.79 9.16 -14.96
C PHE A 424 -2.23 8.53 -16.28
N ARG A 425 -3.47 8.76 -16.66
CA ARG A 425 -4.04 8.57 -18.00
C ARG A 425 -4.82 9.81 -18.41
N SER A 426 -4.83 10.11 -19.71
CA SER A 426 -5.64 11.19 -20.29
C SER A 426 -7.02 10.72 -20.76
N ASP A 427 -7.19 9.41 -20.87
CA ASP A 427 -8.42 8.75 -21.33
C ASP A 427 -9.35 8.40 -20.16
N ASP A 428 -10.63 8.26 -20.47
CA ASP A 428 -11.70 7.77 -19.60
C ASP A 428 -12.22 6.39 -20.04
N TRP A 429 -11.49 5.72 -20.92
CA TRP A 429 -11.92 4.43 -21.48
C TRP A 429 -12.14 3.40 -20.39
N PRO A 430 -13.15 2.53 -20.55
CA PRO A 430 -13.38 1.44 -19.60
C PRO A 430 -12.13 0.60 -19.41
N LEU A 431 -11.76 0.39 -18.16
CA LEU A 431 -10.64 -0.49 -17.83
C LEU A 431 -11.01 -1.92 -18.22
N ARG A 432 -10.20 -2.55 -19.04
CA ARG A 432 -10.39 -3.95 -19.40
C ARG A 432 -10.03 -4.81 -18.21
N PRO A 433 -10.95 -5.62 -17.66
CA PRO A 433 -10.62 -6.53 -16.58
C PRO A 433 -9.57 -7.52 -17.05
N HIS A 434 -8.67 -7.90 -16.13
CA HIS A 434 -7.74 -8.97 -16.38
C HIS A 434 -8.52 -10.28 -16.59
N ARG A 435 -8.43 -10.85 -17.81
CA ARG A 435 -8.99 -12.15 -18.10
C ARG A 435 -7.88 -13.18 -18.15
N SER A 436 -7.96 -14.19 -17.31
CA SER A 436 -7.04 -15.33 -17.33
C SER A 436 -7.08 -16.09 -18.67
N ASP A 437 -8.16 -15.96 -19.43
CA ASP A 437 -8.42 -16.59 -20.71
C ASP A 437 -7.99 -15.77 -21.94
N SER A 438 -7.47 -14.56 -21.75
CA SER A 438 -6.97 -13.77 -22.88
C SER A 438 -5.84 -14.53 -23.59
N SER A 439 -5.80 -14.44 -24.91
CA SER A 439 -4.76 -15.12 -25.73
C SER A 439 -3.35 -14.71 -25.31
N TYR A 440 -3.21 -13.53 -24.77
CA TYR A 440 -2.00 -12.97 -24.24
C TYR A 440 -1.55 -13.66 -22.94
N VAL A 441 -2.48 -13.98 -22.04
CA VAL A 441 -2.24 -14.74 -20.81
C VAL A 441 -1.84 -16.17 -21.12
N ARG A 442 -2.50 -16.82 -22.07
CA ARG A 442 -2.20 -18.21 -22.47
C ARG A 442 -0.79 -18.35 -23.06
N ARG A 443 -0.33 -17.37 -23.87
CA ARG A 443 1.03 -17.39 -24.43
C ARG A 443 2.10 -17.24 -23.34
N ALA A 444 1.86 -16.47 -22.31
CA ALA A 444 2.77 -16.31 -21.19
C ALA A 444 2.82 -17.56 -20.29
N ALA A 445 1.67 -18.17 -20.01
CA ALA A 445 1.58 -19.41 -19.21
C ALA A 445 2.21 -20.62 -19.92
N GLY A 446 2.11 -20.70 -21.24
CA GLY A 446 2.67 -21.81 -22.03
C GLY A 446 4.20 -21.82 -22.18
N LYS A 447 4.90 -20.75 -21.79
CA LYS A 447 6.37 -20.67 -21.82
C LYS A 447 7.04 -20.88 -20.47
N GLY A 448 6.29 -21.03 -19.37
CA GLY A 448 6.80 -21.24 -18.02
C GLY A 448 6.79 -22.70 -17.54
N GLY A 449 6.40 -23.63 -18.38
CA GLY A 449 6.42 -25.05 -18.10
C GLY A 449 7.54 -25.76 -18.85
N ARG A 450 8.78 -25.59 -18.43
CA ARG A 450 9.90 -26.56 -18.57
C ARG A 450 10.96 -26.21 -17.55
#